data_513aac3f1b5af5018686d3bec1de68c5
#
_entry.id   513aac3f1b5af5018686d3bec1de68c5
#
_cell.length_a   1.000
_cell.length_b   1.000
_cell.length_c   1.000
_cell.angle_alpha   90.00
_cell.angle_beta   90.00
_cell.angle_gamma   90.00
#
_symmetry.space_group_name_H-M   'P 1'
#
loop_
_entity.id
_entity.type
_entity.pdbx_description
1 polymer ?
#
loop_
_entity_poly.entity_id
_entity_poly.type
_entity_poly.pdbx_seq_one_letter_code
_entity_poly.pdbx_strand_id
1 'polypeptide(L)' 'CGSTSGPTTTINLMQLFQQQYRIFGSFGATMKNIAESLDKMAAGMKPVIDTEVPIDNVASALTRMESRQVFGKIIVTF' A
#
# COMPACT_ATOMS: atom_id res chain seq x y z
N CYS A 1 -6.37 1.37 -6.23
CA CYS A 1 -5.97 0.83 -4.94
C CYS A 1 -6.18 1.85 -3.79
N GLY A 2 -7.23 1.91 -3.14
CA GLY A 2 -7.51 2.75 -1.99
C GLY A 2 -7.95 4.17 -2.30
N SER A 3 -8.57 4.79 -1.30
CA SER A 3 -9.16 6.13 -1.35
C SER A 3 -8.94 6.88 -0.03
N THR A 4 -7.77 6.73 0.56
CA THR A 4 -7.43 7.28 1.89
C THR A 4 -7.59 8.79 1.95
N SER A 5 -7.31 9.50 0.85
CA SER A 5 -7.44 10.96 0.76
C SER A 5 -8.81 11.43 0.24
N GLY A 6 -9.74 10.51 0.00
CA GLY A 6 -11.10 10.83 -0.45
C GLY A 6 -11.59 9.90 -1.56
N PRO A 7 -12.91 9.91 -1.84
CA PRO A 7 -13.53 8.96 -2.76
C PRO A 7 -13.44 9.36 -4.23
N THR A 8 -12.99 10.58 -4.54
CA THR A 8 -12.99 11.14 -5.89
C THR A 8 -11.64 11.70 -6.29
N THR A 9 -11.37 11.65 -7.59
CA THR A 9 -10.19 12.28 -8.19
C THR A 9 -10.53 12.81 -9.58
N THR A 10 -9.71 13.72 -10.08
CA THR A 10 -9.85 14.26 -11.44
C THR A 10 -8.85 13.56 -12.37
N ILE A 11 -9.32 13.18 -13.55
CA ILE A 11 -8.50 12.56 -14.59
C ILE A 11 -8.49 13.49 -15.81
N ASN A 12 -7.31 13.76 -16.35
CA ASN A 12 -7.16 14.45 -17.62
C ASN A 12 -7.41 13.47 -18.77
N LEU A 13 -8.60 13.57 -19.41
CA LEU A 13 -9.00 12.65 -20.48
C LEU A 13 -8.13 12.81 -21.75
N MET A 14 -7.65 14.03 -22.04
CA MET A 14 -6.75 14.26 -23.17
C MET A 14 -5.45 13.47 -22.98
N GLN A 15 -4.85 13.59 -21.81
CA GLN A 15 -3.64 12.86 -21.47
C GLN A 15 -3.87 11.34 -21.44
N LEU A 16 -5.01 10.91 -20.89
CA LEU A 16 -5.37 9.50 -20.81
C LEU A 16 -5.37 8.83 -22.20
N PHE A 17 -6.05 9.47 -23.19
CA PHE A 17 -6.16 8.86 -24.50
C PHE A 17 -4.88 9.03 -25.34
N GLN A 18 -4.22 10.19 -25.30
CA GLN A 18 -2.99 10.43 -26.06
C GLN A 18 -1.83 9.54 -25.61
N GLN A 19 -1.71 9.30 -24.31
CA GLN A 19 -0.68 8.44 -23.73
C GLN A 19 -1.10 6.95 -23.68
N GLN A 20 -2.30 6.62 -24.12
CA GLN A 20 -2.85 5.25 -24.08
C GLN A 20 -2.81 4.62 -22.68
N TYR A 21 -3.04 5.42 -21.62
CA TYR A 21 -3.06 4.94 -20.26
C TYR A 21 -4.23 3.98 -20.02
N ARG A 22 -4.02 3.05 -19.13
CA ARG A 22 -5.03 2.10 -18.66
C ARG A 22 -5.22 2.25 -17.17
N ILE A 23 -6.46 2.39 -16.73
CA ILE A 23 -6.81 2.53 -15.33
C ILE A 23 -7.58 1.27 -14.90
N PHE A 24 -7.08 0.60 -13.87
CA PHE A 24 -7.69 -0.61 -13.35
C PHE A 24 -8.06 -0.41 -11.87
N GLY A 25 -9.30 -0.77 -11.51
CA GLY A 25 -9.71 -0.88 -10.13
C GLY A 25 -9.19 -2.18 -9.52
N SER A 26 -8.77 -2.09 -8.25
CA SER A 26 -8.38 -3.26 -7.46
C SER A 26 -8.94 -3.12 -6.05
N PHE A 27 -9.64 -4.12 -5.58
CA PHE A 27 -10.27 -4.12 -4.27
C PHE A 27 -9.85 -5.33 -3.43
N GLY A 28 -9.28 -5.03 -2.27
CA GLY A 28 -8.99 -6.03 -1.24
C GLY A 28 -8.14 -7.21 -1.72
N ALA A 29 -8.28 -8.30 -1.00
CA ALA A 29 -7.68 -9.59 -1.31
C ALA A 29 -8.60 -10.72 -0.84
N THR A 30 -8.62 -11.82 -1.59
CA THR A 30 -9.27 -13.05 -1.15
C THR A 30 -8.35 -13.81 -0.20
N MET A 31 -8.90 -14.75 0.59
CA MET A 31 -8.08 -15.65 1.42
C MET A 31 -7.07 -16.43 0.58
N LYS A 32 -7.44 -16.80 -0.65
CA LYS A 32 -6.51 -17.43 -1.60
C LYS A 32 -5.33 -16.52 -1.95
N ASN A 33 -5.58 -15.25 -2.23
CA ASN A 33 -4.50 -14.29 -2.54
C ASN A 33 -3.55 -14.10 -1.35
N ILE A 34 -4.08 -14.11 -0.12
CA ILE A 34 -3.28 -14.04 1.11
C ILE A 34 -2.40 -15.28 1.24
N ALA A 35 -2.97 -16.48 1.08
CA ALA A 35 -2.21 -17.72 1.14
C ALA A 35 -1.09 -17.76 0.09
N GLU A 36 -1.40 -17.46 -1.18
CA GLU A 36 -0.40 -17.39 -2.24
C GLU A 36 0.71 -16.37 -1.98
N SER A 37 0.36 -15.22 -1.35
CA SER A 37 1.35 -14.21 -0.96
C SER A 37 2.28 -14.73 0.13
N LEU A 38 1.75 -15.43 1.13
CA LEU A 38 2.55 -16.06 2.19
C LEU A 38 3.48 -17.14 1.64
N ASP A 39 3.00 -17.97 0.70
CA ASP A 39 3.84 -18.98 0.05
C ASP A 39 4.99 -18.34 -0.72
N LYS A 40 4.75 -17.24 -1.42
CA LYS A 40 5.80 -16.47 -2.11
C LYS A 40 6.80 -15.86 -1.14
N MET A 41 6.33 -15.35 -0.01
CA MET A 41 7.21 -14.84 1.05
C MET A 41 8.07 -15.97 1.65
N ALA A 42 7.48 -17.14 1.90
CA ALA A 42 8.22 -18.32 2.36
C ALA A 42 9.27 -18.77 1.32
N ALA A 43 9.00 -18.59 0.02
CA ALA A 43 9.94 -18.89 -1.07
C ALA A 43 11.02 -17.80 -1.28
N GLY A 44 11.05 -16.76 -0.45
CA GLY A 44 12.10 -15.74 -0.45
C GLY A 44 11.71 -14.36 -0.95
N MET A 45 10.46 -14.14 -1.35
CA MET A 45 9.97 -12.79 -1.65
C MET A 45 9.92 -11.96 -0.36
N LYS A 46 10.59 -10.82 -0.35
CA LYS A 46 10.63 -9.93 0.81
C LYS A 46 9.84 -8.64 0.53
N PRO A 47 8.87 -8.27 1.38
CA PRO A 47 8.28 -6.95 1.30
C PRO A 47 9.31 -5.88 1.65
N VAL A 48 9.13 -4.67 1.13
CA VAL A 48 9.92 -3.52 1.57
C VAL A 48 9.43 -3.08 2.93
N ILE A 49 10.26 -3.19 3.95
CA ILE A 49 9.98 -2.72 5.31
C ILE A 49 10.75 -1.42 5.51
N ASP A 50 10.03 -0.34 5.83
CA ASP A 50 10.61 0.96 6.14
C ASP A 50 11.20 0.94 7.55
N THR A 51 10.38 0.54 8.52
CA THR A 51 10.78 0.48 9.93
C THR A 51 9.91 -0.48 10.74
N GLU A 52 10.44 -0.93 11.85
CA GLU A 52 9.72 -1.66 12.88
C GLU A 52 9.60 -0.77 14.12
N VAL A 53 8.41 -0.70 14.69
CA VAL A 53 8.13 0.10 15.89
C VAL A 53 7.41 -0.73 16.95
N PRO A 54 7.73 -0.57 18.24
CA PRO A 54 6.94 -1.18 19.30
C PRO A 54 5.55 -0.56 19.34
N ILE A 55 4.58 -1.32 19.88
CA ILE A 55 3.18 -0.88 19.97
C ILE A 55 3.02 0.48 20.67
N ASP A 56 3.85 0.78 21.65
CA ASP A 56 3.82 2.05 22.38
C ASP A 56 4.16 3.26 21.48
N ASN A 57 4.82 3.04 20.36
CA ASN A 57 5.23 4.07 19.41
C ASN A 57 4.34 4.14 18.17
N VAL A 58 3.21 3.44 18.13
CA VAL A 58 2.31 3.38 16.97
C VAL A 58 1.81 4.76 16.54
N ALA A 59 1.57 5.67 17.48
CA ALA A 59 1.11 7.02 17.17
C ALA A 59 2.11 7.81 16.31
N SER A 60 3.40 7.69 16.61
CA SER A 60 4.45 8.31 15.80
C SER A 60 4.57 7.70 14.40
N ALA A 61 4.36 6.39 14.29
CA ALA A 61 4.34 5.68 13.02
C ALA A 61 3.18 6.15 12.13
N LEU A 62 1.98 6.32 12.70
CA LEU A 62 0.83 6.86 11.98
C LEU A 62 1.05 8.31 11.51
N THR A 63 1.66 9.15 12.34
CA THR A 63 2.03 10.53 11.96
C THR A 63 3.01 10.54 10.78
N ARG A 64 3.99 9.63 10.75
CA ARG A 64 4.90 9.47 9.61
C ARG A 64 4.16 9.03 8.35
N MET A 65 3.20 8.12 8.46
CA MET A 65 2.35 7.70 7.33
C MET A 65 1.53 8.87 6.77
N GLU A 66 0.89 9.65 7.63
CA GLU A 66 0.13 10.84 7.23
C GLU A 66 1.00 11.86 6.50
N SER A 67 2.20 12.10 6.98
CA SER A 67 3.16 13.01 6.35
C SER A 67 3.86 12.42 5.12
N ARG A 68 3.51 11.20 4.72
CA ARG A 68 4.10 10.47 3.58
C ARG A 68 5.62 10.26 3.67
N GLN A 69 6.18 10.26 4.87
CA GLN A 69 7.60 10.03 5.14
C GLN A 69 7.91 8.54 5.35
N VAL A 70 7.33 7.70 4.50
CA VAL A 70 7.45 6.24 4.59
C VAL A 70 7.65 5.67 3.20
N PHE A 71 8.59 4.74 3.06
CA PHE A 71 8.77 3.95 1.84
C PHE A 71 8.69 2.45 2.16
N GLY A 72 7.55 1.86 1.86
CA GLY A 72 7.25 0.46 2.18
C GLY A 72 6.28 0.31 3.34
N LYS A 73 6.52 -0.65 4.21
CA LYS A 73 5.63 -1.00 5.33
C LYS A 73 6.25 -0.58 6.66
N ILE A 74 5.45 -0.03 7.55
CA ILE A 74 5.78 0.07 8.97
C ILE A 74 5.20 -1.17 9.65
N ILE A 75 6.04 -1.90 10.37
CA ILE A 75 5.64 -3.07 11.14
C ILE A 75 5.53 -2.68 12.60
N VAL A 76 4.42 -3.07 13.23
CA VAL A 76 4.22 -2.88 14.67
C VAL A 76 4.52 -4.20 15.38
N THR A 77 5.41 -4.15 16.35
CA THR A 77 5.79 -5.31 17.18
C THR A 77 5.13 -5.22 18.56
N PHE A 78 4.77 -6.35 19.11
CA PHE A 78 4.13 -6.48 20.43
C PHE A 78 5.10 -6.97 21.47
#